data_ae3c8bb7f252013c9122d511e30ba88d
#
_entry.id   ae3c8bb7f252013c9122d511e30ba88d
#
_cell.length_a   1.000
_cell.length_b   1.000
_cell.length_c   1.000
_cell.angle_alpha   90.00
_cell.angle_beta   90.00
_cell.angle_gamma   90.00
#
_symmetry.space_group_name_H-M   'P 1'
#
loop_
_entity.id
_entity.type
_entity.pdbx_description
1 polymer ?
#
loop_
_entity_poly.entity_id
_entity_poly.type
_entity_poly.pdbx_seq_one_letter_code
_entity_poly.pdbx_strand_id
1 'polypeptide(L)' 'MSITASEARKNLFPLIEKVNDDRTPIEITSRRGDAVLLSRADYEALEKTAQLLRVPANAKRLIESL' A
#
# COMPACT_ATOMS: atom_id res chain seq x y z
N MET A 1 -1.49 -3.67 -12.19
CA MET A 1 -0.24 -3.29 -12.83
C MET A 1 0.92 -3.60 -11.90
N SER A 2 1.96 -4.20 -12.43
CA SER A 2 3.11 -4.53 -11.60
C SER A 2 4.38 -4.09 -12.29
N ILE A 3 5.33 -3.61 -11.49
CA ILE A 3 6.60 -3.11 -11.98
C ILE A 3 7.71 -3.55 -11.03
N THR A 4 8.94 -3.42 -11.47
CA THR A 4 10.06 -3.73 -10.60
C THR A 4 10.38 -2.56 -9.69
N ALA A 5 11.15 -2.84 -8.63
CA ALA A 5 11.56 -1.79 -7.71
C ALA A 5 12.41 -0.72 -8.41
N SER A 6 13.23 -1.14 -9.37
CA SER A 6 14.04 -0.20 -10.14
C SER A 6 13.16 0.75 -10.93
N GLU A 7 12.13 0.22 -11.56
CA GLU A 7 11.17 1.03 -12.30
C GLU A 7 10.44 2.00 -11.37
N ALA A 8 10.03 1.50 -10.21
CA ALA A 8 9.33 2.33 -9.25
C ALA A 8 10.19 3.49 -8.79
N ARG A 9 11.47 3.22 -8.52
CA ARG A 9 12.38 4.26 -8.08
C ARG A 9 12.59 5.31 -9.17
N LYS A 10 12.66 4.86 -10.40
CA LYS A 10 12.91 5.74 -11.53
C LYS A 10 11.72 6.65 -11.81
N ASN A 11 10.53 6.14 -11.63
CA ASN A 11 9.30 6.86 -11.97
C ASN A 11 8.42 7.12 -10.76
N LEU A 12 9.04 7.36 -9.61
CA LEU A 12 8.29 7.45 -8.37
C LEU A 12 7.22 8.53 -8.39
N PHE A 13 7.59 9.76 -8.79
CA PHE A 13 6.62 10.84 -8.79
C PHE A 13 5.44 10.59 -9.73
N PRO A 14 5.69 10.18 -10.99
CA PRO A 14 4.57 9.83 -11.87
C PRO A 14 3.70 8.71 -11.31
N LEU A 15 4.31 7.74 -10.62
CA LEU A 15 3.55 6.64 -10.04
C LEU A 15 2.66 7.11 -8.90
N ILE A 16 3.17 8.04 -8.10
CA ILE A 16 2.37 8.60 -7.01
C ILE A 16 1.15 9.32 -7.59
N GLU A 17 1.34 10.09 -8.63
CA GLU A 17 0.22 10.76 -9.29
C GLU A 17 -0.77 9.74 -9.85
N LYS A 18 -0.25 8.69 -10.45
CA LYS A 18 -1.09 7.69 -11.07
C LYS A 18 -1.98 6.98 -10.06
N VAL A 19 -1.42 6.58 -8.91
CA VAL A 19 -2.23 5.89 -7.91
C VAL A 19 -3.26 6.81 -7.28
N ASN A 20 -2.99 8.11 -7.26
CA ASN A 20 -3.97 9.06 -6.74
C ASN A 20 -5.06 9.36 -7.75
N ASP A 21 -4.72 9.41 -9.03
CA ASP A 21 -5.68 9.67 -10.08
C ASP A 21 -6.57 8.48 -10.36
N ASP A 22 -5.94 7.33 -10.58
CA ASP A 22 -6.65 6.10 -10.97
C ASP A 22 -7.21 5.36 -9.78
N ARG A 23 -6.69 5.63 -8.59
CA ARG A 23 -7.09 4.89 -7.40
C ARG A 23 -6.87 3.40 -7.56
N THR A 24 -5.83 3.03 -8.31
CA THR A 24 -5.51 1.63 -8.58
C THR A 24 -4.14 1.32 -7.99
N PRO A 25 -4.04 0.31 -7.13
CA PRO A 25 -2.75 -0.06 -6.55
C PRO A 25 -1.78 -0.55 -7.62
N ILE A 26 -0.50 -0.27 -7.41
CA ILE A 26 0.57 -0.73 -8.28
C ILE A 26 1.46 -1.67 -7.50
N GLU A 27 1.62 -2.87 -8.01
CA GLU A 27 2.43 -3.88 -7.38
C GLU A 27 3.90 -3.68 -7.73
N ILE A 28 4.76 -3.67 -6.72
CA ILE A 28 6.18 -3.47 -6.91
C ILE A 28 6.90 -4.75 -6.49
N THR A 29 7.67 -5.32 -7.40
CA THR A 29 8.39 -6.55 -7.10
C THR A 29 9.87 -6.25 -6.88
N SER A 30 10.47 -6.96 -5.93
CA SER A 30 11.88 -6.84 -5.67
C SER A 30 12.43 -8.12 -5.09
N ARG A 31 13.75 -8.22 -5.06
CA ARG A 31 14.39 -9.42 -4.51
C ARG A 31 14.20 -9.55 -3.02
N ARG A 32 13.98 -8.43 -2.35
CA ARG A 32 13.81 -8.43 -0.89
C ARG A 32 12.39 -8.64 -0.47
N GLY A 33 11.48 -8.63 -1.41
CA GLY A 33 10.07 -8.79 -1.13
C GLY A 33 9.27 -7.86 -2.00
N ASP A 34 7.99 -8.16 -2.12
CA ASP A 34 7.10 -7.37 -2.94
C ASP A 34 6.43 -6.31 -2.10
N ALA A 35 6.02 -5.24 -2.75
CA ALA A 35 5.33 -4.15 -2.08
C ALA A 35 4.20 -3.66 -2.96
N VAL A 36 3.34 -2.83 -2.39
CA VAL A 36 2.22 -2.25 -3.13
C VAL A 36 2.21 -0.76 -2.89
N LEU A 37 2.08 0.00 -3.98
CA LEU A 37 1.96 1.46 -3.91
C LEU A 37 0.51 1.82 -4.15
N LEU A 38 -0.08 2.58 -3.22
CA LEU A 38 -1.46 3.02 -3.36
C LEU A 38 -1.59 4.41 -2.75
N SER A 39 -2.69 5.10 -3.07
CA SER A 39 -2.91 6.42 -2.54
C SER A 39 -3.20 6.33 -1.04
N ARG A 40 -2.90 7.40 -0.33
CA ARG A 40 -3.15 7.43 1.10
C ARG A 40 -4.63 7.26 1.40
N ALA A 41 -5.49 7.85 0.59
CA ALA A 41 -6.92 7.71 0.77
C ALA A 41 -7.36 6.25 0.65
N ASP A 42 -6.80 5.54 -0.32
CA ASP A 42 -7.10 4.12 -0.49
C ASP A 42 -6.57 3.29 0.68
N TYR A 43 -5.38 3.64 1.14
CA TYR A 43 -4.79 2.94 2.28
C TYR A 43 -5.64 3.13 3.52
N GLU A 44 -6.09 4.34 3.78
CA GLU A 44 -6.91 4.62 4.95
C GLU A 44 -8.25 3.91 4.87
N ALA A 45 -8.84 3.86 3.69
CA ALA A 45 -10.08 3.13 3.52
C ALA A 45 -9.90 1.64 3.78
N LEU A 46 -8.80 1.10 3.27
CA LEU A 46 -8.47 -0.30 3.48
C LEU A 46 -8.23 -0.59 4.96
N GLU A 47 -7.54 0.30 5.64
CA GLU A 47 -7.24 0.15 7.05
C GLU A 47 -8.52 0.18 7.89
N LYS A 48 -9.43 1.09 7.56
CA LYS A 48 -10.71 1.16 8.25
C LYS A 48 -11.52 -0.11 8.07
N THR A 49 -11.55 -0.62 6.85
CA THR A 49 -12.27 -1.85 6.57
C THR A 49 -11.66 -3.00 7.34
N ALA A 50 -10.35 -3.07 7.38
CA ALA A 50 -9.66 -4.12 8.12
C ALA A 50 -9.97 -4.05 9.61
N GLN A 51 -10.01 -2.84 10.16
CA GLN A 51 -10.32 -2.66 11.57
C GLN A 51 -11.72 -3.11 11.90
N LEU A 52 -12.66 -2.83 11.00
CA LEU A 52 -14.05 -3.24 11.23
C LEU A 52 -14.21 -4.74 11.20
N LEU A 53 -13.41 -5.43 10.40
CA LEU A 53 -13.49 -6.88 10.26
C LEU A 53 -12.61 -7.62 11.23
N ARG A 54 -11.68 -6.94 11.88
CA ARG A 54 -10.73 -7.59 12.77
C ARG A 54 -11.22 -7.63 14.20
N VAL A 55 -10.71 -8.64 14.92
CA VAL A 55 -10.91 -8.70 16.34
C VAL A 55 -10.09 -7.60 16.98
N PRO A 56 -10.68 -6.83 17.90
CA PRO A 56 -9.99 -5.72 18.54
C PRO A 56 -8.62 -6.08 19.15
N ALA A 57 -8.50 -7.26 19.69
CA ALA A 57 -7.24 -7.68 20.28
C ALA A 57 -6.12 -7.72 19.24
N ASN A 58 -6.44 -8.18 18.04
CA ASN A 58 -5.46 -8.23 16.98
C ASN A 58 -5.04 -6.85 16.52
N ALA A 59 -6.01 -5.96 16.42
CA ALA A 59 -5.73 -4.59 16.02
C ALA A 59 -4.81 -3.93 17.04
N LYS A 60 -5.05 -4.17 18.30
CA LYS A 60 -4.23 -3.62 19.35
C LYS A 60 -2.80 -4.13 19.26
N ARG A 61 -2.63 -5.41 18.97
CA ARG A 61 -1.31 -5.99 18.85
C ARG A 61 -0.52 -5.39 17.70
N LEU A 62 -1.18 -5.12 16.59
CA LEU A 62 -0.54 -4.49 15.46
C LEU A 62 -0.03 -3.11 15.80
N ILE A 63 -0.84 -2.36 16.52
CA ILE A 63 -0.45 -1.03 16.93
C ILE A 63 0.76 -1.08 17.84
N GLU A 64 0.78 -2.03 18.74
CA GLU A 64 1.90 -2.18 19.66
C GLU A 64 3.18 -2.55 18.95
N SER A 65 3.08 -3.28 17.87
CA SER A 65 4.25 -3.68 17.10
C SER A 65 4.93 -2.50 16.43
N LEU A 66 4.19 -1.46 16.20
CA LEU A 66 4.74 -0.29 15.56
C LEU A 66 5.47 0.59 16.55
#